data_fa2f34499581903be8d379f3e59615f5
#
_entry.id   fa2f34499581903be8d379f3e59615f5
#
_cell.length_a   1.000
_cell.length_b   1.000
_cell.length_c   1.000
_cell.angle_alpha   90.00
_cell.angle_beta   90.00
_cell.angle_gamma   90.00
#
_symmetry.space_group_name_H-M   'P 1'
#
loop_
_entity.id
_entity.type
_entity.pdbx_description
1 polymer ?
#
loop_
_entity_poly.entity_id
_entity_poly.type
_entity_poly.pdbx_seq_one_letter_code
_entity_poly.pdbx_strand_id
1 'polypeptide(L)'
;MPGIDHTTYILYRYLKELSVKISYGSIRQSLDTPMGNTLRGISDALDEFHIVHEVYQLPAEYLKELECPFISVIQNGHFCIVKNMNEKEVMLISDKGKKSIVSLEFFLTIWKGTVLIIDPLQTVQQEPYYRIKQIVSYLYIYRYLIILALAGMIYLFVNHAHIGETLFNLMTWVGLA
;
A
#
# COMPACT_ATOMS: atom_id res chain seq x y z
N MET A 1 -9.78 -13.79 -2.18
CA MET A 1 -8.68 -12.99 -1.61
C MET A 1 -9.28 -12.16 -0.50
N PRO A 2 -8.72 -12.14 0.72
CA PRO A 2 -9.14 -11.19 1.70
C PRO A 2 -9.00 -9.81 1.05
N GLY A 3 -10.05 -9.01 1.11
CA GLY A 3 -10.10 -7.73 0.43
C GLY A 3 -8.86 -6.92 0.76
N ILE A 4 -8.25 -6.33 -0.26
CA ILE A 4 -7.18 -5.34 -0.07
C ILE A 4 -7.79 -4.32 0.88
N ASP A 5 -7.15 -4.13 2.01
CA ASP A 5 -7.54 -3.09 2.93
C ASP A 5 -7.31 -1.74 2.24
N HIS A 6 -8.39 -1.20 1.70
CA HIS A 6 -8.37 0.02 0.92
C HIS A 6 -7.84 1.20 1.73
N THR A 7 -8.12 1.22 3.03
CA THR A 7 -7.66 2.25 3.95
C THR A 7 -6.15 2.19 4.14
N THR A 8 -5.59 0.98 4.33
CA THR A 8 -4.14 0.76 4.41
C THR A 8 -3.44 1.26 3.14
N TYR A 9 -4.01 0.94 1.97
CA TYR A 9 -3.44 1.37 0.70
C TYR A 9 -3.44 2.89 0.56
N ILE A 10 -4.56 3.55 0.88
CA ILE A 10 -4.68 5.01 0.79
C ILE A 10 -3.68 5.68 1.73
N LEU A 11 -3.61 5.25 3.00
CA LEU A 11 -2.68 5.83 3.96
C LEU A 11 -1.22 5.62 3.53
N TYR A 12 -0.85 4.39 3.14
CA TYR A 12 0.49 4.09 2.62
C TYR A 12 0.84 4.96 1.40
N ARG A 13 -0.10 5.10 0.46
CA ARG A 13 0.11 5.90 -0.75
C ARG A 13 0.26 7.38 -0.44
N TYR A 14 -0.54 7.90 0.48
CA TYR A 14 -0.47 9.29 0.90
C TYR A 14 0.86 9.61 1.58
N LEU A 15 1.29 8.79 2.54
CA LEU A 15 2.59 8.92 3.19
C LEU A 15 3.75 8.89 2.19
N LYS A 16 3.64 8.04 1.17
CA LYS A 16 4.63 7.97 0.09
C LYS A 16 4.67 9.23 -0.77
N GLU A 17 3.53 9.87 -1.07
CA GLU A 17 3.50 11.16 -1.79
C GLU A 17 4.17 12.28 -0.95
N LEU A 18 4.07 12.20 0.38
CA LEU A 18 4.73 13.12 1.32
C LEU A 18 6.20 12.72 1.65
N SER A 19 6.75 11.70 1.00
CA SER A 19 8.09 11.17 1.26
C SER A 19 8.31 10.63 2.68
N VAL A 20 7.24 10.35 3.43
CA VAL A 20 7.27 9.71 4.75
C VAL A 20 7.42 8.20 4.57
N LYS A 21 8.45 7.61 5.18
CA LYS A 21 8.86 6.21 4.97
C LYS A 21 8.35 5.31 6.10
N ILE A 22 7.11 4.86 5.97
CA ILE A 22 6.51 3.83 6.83
C ILE A 22 6.18 2.62 5.97
N SER A 23 6.46 1.42 6.48
CA SER A 23 6.23 0.19 5.74
C SER A 23 4.73 -0.13 5.63
N TYR A 24 4.32 -0.73 4.52
CA TYR A 24 2.93 -1.17 4.33
C TYR A 24 2.46 -2.13 5.44
N GLY A 25 3.36 -3.01 5.90
CA GLY A 25 3.07 -3.96 6.97
C GLY A 25 2.78 -3.29 8.31
N SER A 26 3.56 -2.26 8.67
CA SER A 26 3.34 -1.50 9.91
C SER A 26 2.02 -0.73 9.87
N ILE A 27 1.71 -0.07 8.76
CA ILE A 27 0.42 0.62 8.58
C ILE A 27 -0.75 -0.37 8.70
N ARG A 28 -0.64 -1.54 8.04
CA ARG A 28 -1.67 -2.57 8.11
C ARG A 28 -1.87 -3.07 9.53
N GLN A 29 -0.79 -3.28 10.27
CA GLN A 29 -0.85 -3.73 11.67
C GLN A 29 -1.51 -2.69 12.57
N SER A 30 -1.17 -1.42 12.41
CA SER A 30 -1.77 -0.32 13.17
C SER A 30 -3.27 -0.14 12.86
N LEU A 31 -3.68 -0.37 11.60
CA LEU A 31 -5.08 -0.33 11.17
C LEU A 31 -5.85 -1.65 11.43
N ASP A 32 -5.21 -2.71 11.94
CA ASP A 32 -5.88 -3.98 12.26
C ASP A 32 -6.69 -3.89 13.56
N THR A 33 -7.63 -2.95 13.57
CA THR A 33 -8.53 -2.65 14.67
C THR A 33 -9.96 -2.55 14.16
N PRO A 34 -10.99 -2.69 15.01
CA PRO A 34 -12.39 -2.50 14.59
C PRO A 34 -12.69 -1.15 13.94
N MET A 35 -11.91 -0.13 14.26
CA MET A 35 -12.05 1.24 13.74
C MET A 35 -11.10 1.54 12.57
N GLY A 36 -10.22 0.61 12.19
CA GLY A 36 -9.15 0.82 11.20
C GLY A 36 -9.62 1.32 9.82
N ASN A 37 -10.86 1.01 9.45
CA ASN A 37 -11.46 1.50 8.19
C ASN A 37 -12.20 2.85 8.34
N THR A 38 -11.98 3.56 9.42
CA THR A 38 -12.56 4.88 9.68
C THR A 38 -11.49 5.96 9.69
N LEU A 39 -11.91 7.22 9.56
CA LEU A 39 -10.99 8.36 9.67
C LEU A 39 -10.32 8.41 11.05
N ARG A 40 -11.04 8.02 12.11
CA ARG A 40 -10.49 7.92 13.44
C ARG A 40 -9.39 6.87 13.52
N GLY A 41 -9.59 5.68 12.93
CA GLY A 41 -8.56 4.66 12.87
C GLY A 41 -7.31 5.11 12.11
N ILE A 42 -7.48 5.89 11.03
CA ILE A 42 -6.36 6.52 10.33
C ILE A 42 -5.63 7.51 11.26
N SER A 43 -6.37 8.34 11.99
CA SER A 43 -5.80 9.30 12.96
C SER A 43 -5.05 8.58 14.07
N ASP A 44 -5.65 7.57 14.70
CA ASP A 44 -5.02 6.77 15.75
C ASP A 44 -3.71 6.09 15.24
N ALA A 45 -3.71 5.59 13.99
CA ALA A 45 -2.52 5.02 13.37
C ALA A 45 -1.42 6.07 13.11
N LEU A 46 -1.78 7.27 12.70
CA LEU A 46 -0.84 8.37 12.53
C LEU A 46 -0.22 8.81 13.87
N ASP A 47 -1.01 8.85 14.94
CA ASP A 47 -0.53 9.14 16.30
C ASP A 47 0.47 8.08 16.77
N GLU A 48 0.22 6.80 16.52
CA GLU A 48 1.15 5.71 16.84
C GLU A 48 2.51 5.89 16.16
N PHE A 49 2.52 6.43 14.93
CA PHE A 49 3.75 6.74 14.20
C PHE A 49 4.33 8.12 14.52
N HIS A 50 3.74 8.86 15.46
CA HIS A 50 4.14 10.23 15.80
C HIS A 50 4.11 11.18 14.60
N ILE A 51 3.10 11.01 13.74
CA ILE A 51 2.88 11.86 12.57
C ILE A 51 1.90 12.96 12.93
N VAL A 52 2.38 14.20 12.87
CA VAL A 52 1.53 15.37 13.09
C VAL A 52 0.52 15.48 11.95
N HIS A 53 -0.75 15.45 12.30
CA HIS A 53 -1.85 15.52 11.35
C HIS A 53 -3.03 16.28 11.92
N GLU A 54 -3.87 16.77 11.05
CA GLU A 54 -5.08 17.50 11.42
C GLU A 54 -6.25 17.03 10.57
N VAL A 55 -7.41 16.98 11.19
CA VAL A 55 -8.66 16.59 10.52
C VAL A 55 -9.63 17.77 10.59
N TYR A 56 -10.05 18.23 9.42
CA TYR A 56 -10.96 19.35 9.31
C TYR A 56 -12.28 18.92 8.66
N GLN A 57 -13.35 19.56 9.12
CA GLN A 57 -14.62 19.59 8.41
C GLN A 57 -14.79 21.00 7.83
N LEU A 58 -14.73 21.12 6.52
CA LEU A 58 -14.68 22.40 5.83
C LEU A 58 -15.86 22.57 4.87
N PRO A 59 -16.42 23.78 4.76
CA PRO A 59 -17.28 24.16 3.65
C PRO A 59 -16.52 24.12 2.31
N ALA A 60 -17.26 23.95 1.22
CA ALA A 60 -16.69 23.86 -0.14
C ALA A 60 -15.85 25.09 -0.55
N GLU A 61 -16.16 26.24 0.02
CA GLU A 61 -15.50 27.51 -0.25
C GLU A 61 -14.02 27.48 0.12
N TYR A 62 -13.68 26.81 1.24
CA TYR A 62 -12.31 26.74 1.75
C TYR A 62 -11.49 25.61 1.11
N LEU A 63 -12.11 24.75 0.30
CA LEU A 63 -11.39 23.66 -0.35
C LEU A 63 -10.24 24.13 -1.22
N LYS A 64 -10.39 25.30 -1.85
CA LYS A 64 -9.37 25.87 -2.75
C LYS A 64 -8.14 26.43 -2.02
N GLU A 65 -8.26 26.69 -0.73
CA GLU A 65 -7.18 27.21 0.12
C GLU A 65 -6.29 26.10 0.66
N LEU A 66 -6.70 24.82 0.50
CA LEU A 66 -5.94 23.70 1.00
C LEU A 66 -4.74 23.39 0.13
N GLU A 67 -3.61 23.19 0.79
CA GLU A 67 -2.41 22.68 0.13
C GLU A 67 -2.53 21.18 -0.17
N CYS A 68 -2.20 20.81 -1.40
CA CYS A 68 -2.14 19.42 -1.82
C CYS A 68 -0.76 18.81 -1.51
N PRO A 69 -0.67 17.49 -1.27
CA PRO A 69 -1.75 16.52 -1.26
C PRO A 69 -2.46 16.39 0.10
N PHE A 70 -3.72 15.94 0.10
CA PHE A 70 -4.48 15.61 1.31
C PHE A 70 -5.40 14.38 1.09
N ILE A 71 -5.79 13.73 2.19
CA ILE A 71 -6.84 12.68 2.14
C ILE A 71 -8.21 13.33 2.28
N SER A 72 -9.16 12.91 1.46
CA SER A 72 -10.53 13.37 1.49
C SER A 72 -11.50 12.20 1.65
N VAL A 73 -12.60 12.45 2.39
CA VAL A 73 -13.71 11.52 2.52
C VAL A 73 -14.74 11.82 1.43
N ILE A 74 -15.08 10.81 0.64
CA ILE A 74 -16.08 10.90 -0.41
C ILE A 74 -17.34 10.09 -0.04
N GLN A 75 -18.35 10.13 -0.89
CA GLN A 75 -19.59 9.38 -0.69
C GLN A 75 -19.32 7.91 -0.34
N ASN A 76 -20.23 7.31 0.41
CA ASN A 76 -20.14 5.93 0.95
C ASN A 76 -18.99 5.67 1.94
N GLY A 77 -18.35 6.74 2.45
CA GLY A 77 -17.27 6.62 3.44
C GLY A 77 -15.94 6.15 2.86
N HIS A 78 -15.80 6.13 1.53
CA HIS A 78 -14.51 5.84 0.88
C HIS A 78 -13.55 7.01 1.02
N PHE A 79 -12.26 6.69 1.00
CA PHE A 79 -11.18 7.66 1.01
C PHE A 79 -10.59 7.85 -0.38
N CYS A 80 -10.14 9.06 -0.68
CA CYS A 80 -9.31 9.33 -1.84
C CYS A 80 -8.20 10.31 -1.46
N ILE A 81 -7.11 10.30 -2.20
CA ILE A 81 -6.05 11.29 -2.10
C ILE A 81 -6.32 12.34 -3.19
N VAL A 82 -6.46 13.58 -2.78
CA VAL A 82 -6.40 14.73 -3.70
C VAL A 82 -4.93 15.07 -3.87
N LYS A 83 -4.39 14.74 -5.04
CA LYS A 83 -2.96 14.93 -5.31
C LYS A 83 -2.63 16.34 -5.79
N ASN A 84 -3.51 16.89 -6.60
CA ASN A 84 -3.40 18.24 -7.12
C ASN A 84 -4.81 18.75 -7.46
N MET A 85 -5.01 20.04 -7.33
CA MET A 85 -6.28 20.68 -7.61
C MET A 85 -6.01 22.04 -8.24
N ASN A 86 -6.83 22.39 -9.22
CA ASN A 86 -6.89 23.71 -9.81
C ASN A 86 -8.36 24.21 -9.85
N GLU A 87 -8.61 25.36 -10.42
CA GLU A 87 -9.95 25.97 -10.47
C GLU A 87 -11.00 25.10 -11.19
N LYS A 88 -10.60 24.18 -12.08
CA LYS A 88 -11.50 23.41 -12.94
C LYS A 88 -11.45 21.92 -12.68
N GLU A 89 -10.29 21.39 -12.28
CA GLU A 89 -10.02 19.96 -12.24
C GLU A 89 -9.34 19.55 -10.94
N VAL A 90 -9.64 18.34 -10.51
CA VAL A 90 -9.08 17.68 -9.34
C VAL A 90 -8.46 16.36 -9.74
N MET A 91 -7.17 16.18 -9.44
CA MET A 91 -6.49 14.89 -9.64
C MET A 91 -6.64 14.02 -8.39
N LEU A 92 -7.32 12.90 -8.54
CA LEU A 92 -7.62 11.96 -7.47
C LEU A 92 -6.84 10.66 -7.62
N ILE A 93 -6.48 10.08 -6.48
CA ILE A 93 -6.08 8.67 -6.39
C ILE A 93 -7.11 7.96 -5.54
N SER A 94 -7.82 7.00 -6.13
CA SER A 94 -8.83 6.23 -5.41
C SER A 94 -8.21 5.18 -4.49
N ASP A 95 -9.00 4.63 -3.60
CA ASP A 95 -8.69 3.51 -2.72
C ASP A 95 -8.24 2.23 -3.45
N LYS A 96 -8.53 2.12 -4.75
CA LYS A 96 -8.06 1.05 -5.64
C LYS A 96 -6.78 1.42 -6.41
N GLY A 97 -6.17 2.56 -6.11
CA GLY A 97 -4.95 3.02 -6.75
C GLY A 97 -5.14 3.65 -8.15
N LYS A 98 -6.38 3.75 -8.62
CA LYS A 98 -6.66 4.36 -9.92
C LYS A 98 -6.51 5.88 -9.81
N LYS A 99 -5.70 6.45 -10.69
CA LYS A 99 -5.60 7.89 -10.86
C LYS A 99 -6.71 8.35 -11.81
N SER A 100 -7.41 9.39 -11.46
CA SER A 100 -8.44 10.03 -12.28
C SER A 100 -8.37 11.54 -12.16
N ILE A 101 -8.70 12.21 -13.24
CA ILE A 101 -8.90 13.66 -13.26
C ILE A 101 -10.41 13.86 -13.41
N VAL A 102 -11.00 14.61 -12.52
CA VAL A 102 -12.44 14.92 -12.51
C VAL A 102 -12.63 16.43 -12.45
N SER A 103 -13.78 16.91 -12.90
CA SER A 103 -14.10 18.34 -12.73
C SER A 103 -14.30 18.67 -11.24
N LEU A 104 -13.93 19.89 -10.85
CA LEU A 104 -14.13 20.35 -9.48
C LEU A 104 -15.62 20.26 -9.07
N GLU A 105 -16.53 20.60 -9.98
CA GLU A 105 -17.97 20.49 -9.74
C GLU A 105 -18.38 19.06 -9.40
N PHE A 106 -17.94 18.08 -10.20
CA PHE A 106 -18.21 16.67 -9.90
C PHE A 106 -17.60 16.24 -8.57
N PHE A 107 -16.37 16.64 -8.28
CA PHE A 107 -15.74 16.32 -7.00
C PHE A 107 -16.57 16.85 -5.82
N LEU A 108 -17.05 18.08 -5.90
CA LEU A 108 -17.89 18.68 -4.86
C LEU A 108 -19.20 17.93 -4.64
N THR A 109 -19.77 17.28 -5.66
CA THR A 109 -21.00 16.47 -5.49
C THR A 109 -20.77 15.19 -4.68
N ILE A 110 -19.56 14.63 -4.72
CA ILE A 110 -19.21 13.38 -4.02
C ILE A 110 -18.49 13.63 -2.71
N TRP A 111 -17.96 14.81 -2.49
CA TRP A 111 -17.19 15.19 -1.31
C TRP A 111 -18.07 15.37 -0.07
N LYS A 112 -17.58 14.92 1.10
CA LYS A 112 -18.31 15.05 2.37
C LYS A 112 -17.84 16.20 3.26
N GLY A 113 -16.99 17.07 2.76
CA GLY A 113 -16.48 18.21 3.53
C GLY A 113 -15.36 17.84 4.50
N THR A 114 -14.94 16.58 4.61
CA THR A 114 -13.92 16.13 5.56
C THR A 114 -12.60 15.89 4.85
N VAL A 115 -11.53 16.45 5.43
CA VAL A 115 -10.16 16.31 4.94
C VAL A 115 -9.22 15.95 6.08
N LEU A 116 -8.17 15.18 5.76
CA LEU A 116 -7.05 14.90 6.64
C LEU A 116 -5.76 15.39 5.98
N ILE A 117 -5.02 16.21 6.70
CA ILE A 117 -3.78 16.83 6.26
C ILE A 117 -2.66 16.38 7.20
N ILE A 118 -1.50 16.08 6.66
CA ILE A 118 -0.28 15.78 7.41
C ILE A 118 0.70 16.92 7.19
N ASP A 119 1.29 17.41 8.27
CA ASP A 119 2.40 18.37 8.19
C ASP A 119 3.73 17.60 8.02
N PRO A 120 4.30 17.57 6.81
CA PRO A 120 5.53 16.85 6.55
C PRO A 120 6.77 17.45 7.26
N LEU A 121 6.70 18.70 7.66
CA LEU A 121 7.83 19.39 8.30
C LEU A 121 8.01 18.99 9.77
N GLN A 122 6.92 18.60 10.43
CA GLN A 122 6.91 18.22 11.85
C GLN A 122 6.89 16.70 12.07
N THR A 123 6.93 15.93 11.00
CA THR A 123 6.73 14.48 11.04
C THR A 123 8.06 13.73 11.00
N VAL A 124 8.15 12.62 11.76
CA VAL A 124 9.26 11.67 11.63
C VAL A 124 9.24 11.06 10.23
N GLN A 125 10.30 11.32 9.46
CA GLN A 125 10.33 10.97 8.03
C GLN A 125 10.58 9.49 7.76
N GLN A 126 11.04 8.71 8.74
CA GLN A 126 11.38 7.32 8.51
C GLN A 126 11.16 6.45 9.75
N GLU A 127 10.45 5.35 9.56
CA GLU A 127 10.30 4.28 10.53
C GLU A 127 11.64 3.55 10.77
N PRO A 128 11.99 3.17 12.03
CA PRO A 128 13.13 2.32 12.30
C PRO A 128 13.04 1.01 11.51
N TYR A 129 14.16 0.61 10.90
CA TYR A 129 14.25 -0.62 10.08
C TYR A 129 13.29 -0.66 8.88
N TYR A 130 12.86 0.50 8.35
CA TYR A 130 11.93 0.61 7.22
C TYR A 130 12.26 -0.33 6.06
N ARG A 131 13.53 -0.38 5.62
CA ARG A 131 13.94 -1.24 4.50
C ARG A 131 13.70 -2.72 4.79
N ILE A 132 14.02 -3.18 6.00
CA ILE A 132 13.83 -4.58 6.41
C ILE A 132 12.35 -4.90 6.48
N LYS A 133 11.55 -4.06 7.14
CA LYS A 133 10.10 -4.22 7.25
C LYS A 133 9.42 -4.22 5.88
N GLN A 134 9.87 -3.39 4.96
CA GLN A 134 9.36 -3.36 3.59
C GLN A 134 9.66 -4.67 2.85
N ILE A 135 10.90 -5.21 2.94
CA ILE A 135 11.26 -6.49 2.34
C ILE A 135 10.42 -7.62 2.93
N VAL A 136 10.27 -7.67 4.26
CA VAL A 136 9.43 -8.67 4.93
C VAL A 136 7.98 -8.60 4.47
N SER A 137 7.44 -7.39 4.31
CA SER A 137 6.08 -7.20 3.79
C SER A 137 5.91 -7.74 2.37
N TYR A 138 6.90 -7.53 1.49
CA TYR A 138 6.88 -8.11 0.14
C TYR A 138 7.01 -9.63 0.18
N LEU A 139 7.92 -10.19 0.98
CA LEU A 139 8.07 -11.64 1.14
C LEU A 139 6.78 -12.28 1.65
N TYR A 140 6.07 -11.64 2.56
CA TYR A 140 4.79 -12.15 3.07
C TYR A 140 3.71 -12.17 1.97
N ILE A 141 3.63 -11.14 1.12
CA ILE A 141 2.69 -11.07 0.00
C ILE A 141 2.97 -12.19 -1.01
N TYR A 142 4.25 -12.43 -1.33
CA TYR A 142 4.67 -13.40 -2.34
C TYR A 142 5.00 -14.79 -1.77
N ARG A 143 4.72 -15.06 -0.49
CA ARG A 143 5.11 -16.30 0.20
C ARG A 143 4.73 -17.58 -0.55
N TYR A 144 3.52 -17.63 -1.14
CA TYR A 144 3.07 -18.81 -1.88
C TYR A 144 3.82 -19.00 -3.19
N LEU A 145 4.15 -17.92 -3.88
CA LEU A 145 4.96 -17.98 -5.11
C LEU A 145 6.39 -18.42 -4.80
N ILE A 146 6.95 -17.95 -3.69
CA ILE A 146 8.29 -18.36 -3.23
C ILE A 146 8.30 -19.85 -2.88
N ILE A 147 7.31 -20.33 -2.14
CA ILE A 147 7.19 -21.76 -1.80
C ILE A 147 7.04 -22.61 -3.07
N LEU A 148 6.21 -22.19 -4.02
CA LEU A 148 6.03 -22.89 -5.29
C LEU A 148 7.33 -22.94 -6.10
N ALA A 149 8.06 -21.83 -6.17
CA ALA A 149 9.36 -21.75 -6.86
C ALA A 149 10.41 -22.67 -6.23
N LEU A 150 10.49 -22.68 -4.88
CA LEU A 150 11.38 -23.59 -4.13
C LEU A 150 11.01 -25.05 -4.35
N ALA A 151 9.73 -25.41 -4.30
CA ALA A 151 9.26 -26.78 -4.57
C ALA A 151 9.61 -27.20 -6.01
N GLY A 152 9.43 -26.34 -7.00
CA GLY A 152 9.84 -26.58 -8.38
C GLY A 152 11.34 -26.77 -8.55
N MET A 153 12.15 -25.98 -7.85
CA MET A 153 13.61 -26.10 -7.86
C MET A 153 14.06 -27.44 -7.25
N ILE A 154 13.48 -27.83 -6.11
CA ILE A 154 13.74 -29.12 -5.46
C ILE A 154 13.35 -30.27 -6.41
N TYR A 155 12.19 -30.20 -7.04
CA TYR A 155 11.72 -31.20 -7.99
C TYR A 155 12.70 -31.38 -9.17
N LEU A 156 13.17 -30.28 -9.75
CA LEU A 156 14.15 -30.30 -10.84
C LEU A 156 15.48 -30.88 -10.37
N PHE A 157 15.93 -30.52 -9.17
CA PHE A 157 17.18 -31.03 -8.63
C PHE A 157 17.13 -32.55 -8.39
N VAL A 158 16.03 -33.07 -7.81
CA VAL A 158 15.83 -34.50 -7.59
C VAL A 158 15.75 -35.25 -8.92
N ASN A 159 15.01 -34.73 -9.90
CA ASN A 159 14.94 -35.37 -11.22
C ASN A 159 16.29 -35.34 -11.98
N HIS A 160 17.06 -34.25 -11.83
CA HIS A 160 18.40 -34.19 -12.42
C HIS A 160 19.36 -35.23 -11.81
N ALA A 161 19.25 -35.46 -10.51
CA ALA A 161 20.01 -36.50 -9.82
C ALA A 161 19.62 -37.91 -10.34
N HIS A 162 18.33 -38.19 -10.53
CA HIS A 162 17.84 -39.43 -11.09
C HIS A 162 18.24 -39.67 -12.58
N ILE A 163 18.24 -38.60 -13.38
CA ILE A 163 18.73 -38.69 -14.77
C ILE A 163 20.22 -38.98 -14.80
N GLY A 164 21.01 -38.42 -13.90
CA GLY A 164 22.43 -38.68 -13.75
C GLY A 164 22.70 -40.16 -13.41
N GLU A 165 21.96 -40.74 -12.47
CA GLU A 165 22.07 -42.17 -12.10
C GLU A 165 21.66 -43.11 -13.24
N THR A 166 20.59 -42.80 -13.96
CA THR A 166 20.14 -43.60 -15.10
C THR A 166 21.13 -43.55 -16.27
N LEU A 167 21.72 -42.39 -16.56
CA LEU A 167 22.77 -42.25 -17.55
C LEU A 167 24.07 -42.96 -17.13
N PHE A 168 24.45 -42.88 -15.86
CA PHE A 168 25.62 -43.59 -15.36
C PHE A 168 25.41 -45.12 -15.43
N ASN A 169 24.25 -45.62 -15.07
CA ASN A 169 23.90 -47.05 -15.19
C ASN A 169 23.87 -47.52 -16.66
N LEU A 170 23.39 -46.71 -17.59
CA LEU A 170 23.41 -46.99 -19.01
C LEU A 170 24.85 -47.03 -19.57
N MET A 171 25.70 -46.11 -19.15
CA MET A 171 27.13 -46.10 -19.56
C MET A 171 27.89 -47.29 -19.02
N THR A 172 27.62 -47.70 -17.78
CA THR A 172 28.24 -48.94 -17.23
C THR A 172 27.76 -50.18 -17.93
N TRP A 173 26.52 -50.28 -18.37
CA TRP A 173 25.98 -51.39 -19.16
C TRP A 173 26.61 -51.46 -20.58
N VAL A 174 26.78 -50.32 -21.21
CA VAL A 174 27.39 -50.23 -22.57
C VAL A 174 28.90 -50.41 -22.50
N GLY A 175 29.56 -50.08 -21.42
CA GLY A 175 30.99 -50.26 -21.23
C GLY A 175 31.42 -51.68 -20.84
N LEU A 176 30.51 -52.59 -20.57
CA LEU A 176 30.73 -53.99 -20.25
C LEU A 176 30.45 -54.94 -21.42
N ALA A 177 30.14 -54.37 -22.60
CA ALA A 177 30.00 -55.07 -23.88
C ALA A 177 31.15 -54.73 -24.79
#